data_1cf25a1f6cc4ddc28f78e5ff68d352ee
#
_entry.id   1cf25a1f6cc4ddc28f78e5ff68d352ee
#
_cell.length_a   1.000
_cell.length_b   1.000
_cell.length_c   1.000
_cell.angle_alpha   90.00
_cell.angle_beta   90.00
_cell.angle_gamma   90.00
#
_symmetry.space_group_name_H-M   'P 1'
#
loop_
_entity.id
_entity.type
_entity.pdbx_description
1 polymer ?
#
loop_
_entity_poly.entity_id
_entity_poly.type
_entity_poly.pdbx_seq_one_letter_code
_entity_poly.pdbx_strand_id
1 'polypeptide(L)'
;GLSTCSGVIIGMGETAEDLVDVAAELNRLAVDSLPVNFLHPIEGTPLGDRPPPGPADCLRALALFRLTNPRAEIRAAGGRERCLGAAQPLALFAANSLFVEGYLTTPGQRRDAAVEMIDRLGFEVETAAAEMDRRVQV
;
A
#
# COMPACT_ATOMS: atom_id res chain seq x y z
N GLY A 1 -1.71 3.58 23.93
CA GLY A 1 -0.68 4.32 23.19
C GLY A 1 -1.22 4.84 21.86
N LEU A 2 -0.46 5.66 21.15
CA LEU A 2 -0.78 6.09 19.80
C LEU A 2 -0.29 5.04 18.80
N SER A 3 -1.07 4.76 17.75
CA SER A 3 -0.62 3.99 16.61
C SER A 3 0.08 4.91 15.62
N THR A 4 1.23 4.48 15.13
CA THR A 4 2.06 5.26 14.23
C THR A 4 1.74 4.91 12.77
N CYS A 5 1.67 5.93 11.91
CA CYS A 5 1.47 5.77 10.48
C CYS A 5 2.50 6.58 9.72
N SER A 6 3.35 5.91 8.94
CA SER A 6 4.35 6.56 8.09
C SER A 6 4.58 5.71 6.85
N GLY A 7 4.63 6.33 5.69
CA GLY A 7 4.70 5.62 4.41
C GLY A 7 5.47 6.37 3.34
N VAL A 8 5.31 5.91 2.10
CA VAL A 8 6.11 6.35 0.95
C VAL A 8 5.24 6.63 -0.27
N ILE A 9 5.82 7.34 -1.23
CA ILE A 9 5.31 7.44 -2.61
C ILE A 9 6.37 6.89 -3.54
N ILE A 10 6.04 5.82 -4.26
CA ILE A 10 6.92 5.17 -5.23
C ILE A 10 6.82 5.86 -6.59
N GLY A 11 7.96 6.04 -7.27
CA GLY A 11 8.04 6.62 -8.61
C GLY A 11 8.42 8.10 -8.64
N MET A 12 8.86 8.67 -7.51
CA MET A 12 9.29 10.07 -7.43
C MET A 12 10.72 10.30 -7.92
N GLY A 13 11.48 9.23 -8.19
CA GLY A 13 12.88 9.26 -8.66
C GLY A 13 13.86 8.61 -7.73
N GLU A 14 13.37 7.95 -6.72
CA GLU A 14 14.13 7.14 -5.79
C GLU A 14 14.82 5.98 -6.51
N THR A 15 15.97 5.58 -5.97
CA THR A 15 16.71 4.38 -6.37
C THR A 15 16.21 3.17 -5.58
N ALA A 16 16.62 1.97 -5.99
CA ALA A 16 16.35 0.76 -5.21
C ALA A 16 17.01 0.81 -3.82
N GLU A 17 18.17 1.44 -3.69
CA GLU A 17 18.89 1.63 -2.43
C GLU A 17 18.11 2.56 -1.49
N ASP A 18 17.58 3.67 -2.00
CA ASP A 18 16.71 4.56 -1.21
C ASP A 18 15.51 3.83 -0.63
N LEU A 19 14.89 2.94 -1.42
CA LEU A 19 13.74 2.14 -0.95
C LEU A 19 14.14 1.15 0.16
N VAL A 20 15.30 0.52 0.04
CA VAL A 20 15.84 -0.38 1.07
C VAL A 20 16.11 0.39 2.36
N ASP A 21 16.76 1.55 2.26
CA ASP A 21 17.09 2.38 3.42
C ASP A 21 15.82 2.86 4.15
N VAL A 22 14.83 3.35 3.41
CA VAL A 22 13.55 3.77 3.98
C VAL A 22 12.81 2.59 4.61
N ALA A 23 12.78 1.42 3.97
CA ALA A 23 12.14 0.24 4.52
C ALA A 23 12.78 -0.22 5.83
N ALA A 24 14.13 -0.17 5.90
CA ALA A 24 14.88 -0.49 7.11
C ALA A 24 14.63 0.52 8.23
N GLU A 25 14.57 1.82 7.91
CA GLU A 25 14.32 2.86 8.90
C GLU A 25 12.89 2.77 9.47
N LEU A 26 11.88 2.51 8.64
CA LEU A 26 10.51 2.29 9.11
C LEU A 26 10.40 1.07 10.03
N ASN A 27 11.17 0.01 9.75
CA ASN A 27 11.27 -1.14 10.64
C ASN A 27 11.92 -0.77 11.98
N ARG A 28 13.05 -0.03 11.95
CA ARG A 28 13.75 0.44 13.15
C ARG A 28 12.84 1.30 14.04
N LEU A 29 11.98 2.11 13.43
CA LEU A 29 11.00 2.95 14.12
C LEU A 29 9.77 2.18 14.60
N ALA A 30 9.66 0.89 14.25
CA ALA A 30 8.52 0.02 14.57
C ALA A 30 7.18 0.67 14.21
N VAL A 31 7.06 1.14 12.97
CA VAL A 31 5.85 1.79 12.45
C VAL A 31 4.71 0.76 12.39
N ASP A 32 3.54 1.09 12.94
CA ASP A 32 2.37 0.19 12.97
C ASP A 32 1.71 0.06 11.59
N SER A 33 1.61 1.18 10.86
CA SER A 33 0.93 1.24 9.56
C SER A 33 1.78 1.95 8.52
N LEU A 34 1.96 1.31 7.36
CA LEU A 34 2.83 1.73 6.28
C LEU A 34 2.06 1.83 4.95
N PRO A 35 1.46 3.00 4.64
CA PRO A 35 0.85 3.23 3.33
C PRO A 35 1.93 3.37 2.24
N VAL A 36 1.82 2.53 1.21
CA VAL A 36 2.61 2.59 -0.01
C VAL A 36 1.75 3.19 -1.11
N ASN A 37 2.03 4.43 -1.47
CA ASN A 37 1.39 5.14 -2.57
C ASN A 37 2.23 4.98 -3.83
N PHE A 38 1.62 5.16 -4.99
CA PHE A 38 2.28 5.14 -6.28
C PHE A 38 2.03 6.47 -6.98
N LEU A 39 3.08 7.04 -7.54
CA LEU A 39 3.01 8.35 -8.19
C LEU A 39 1.92 8.37 -9.26
N HIS A 40 1.01 9.31 -9.10
CA HIS A 40 0.04 9.70 -10.12
C HIS A 40 0.45 11.09 -10.66
N PRO A 41 1.13 11.13 -11.81
CA PRO A 41 1.57 12.42 -12.36
C PRO A 41 0.38 13.32 -12.67
N ILE A 42 0.46 14.57 -12.23
CA ILE A 42 -0.56 15.59 -12.47
C ILE A 42 0.09 16.68 -13.31
N GLU A 43 -0.50 16.98 -14.46
CA GLU A 43 -0.05 18.03 -15.36
C GLU A 43 0.08 19.39 -14.62
N GLY A 44 1.15 20.12 -14.93
CA GLY A 44 1.45 21.41 -14.28
C GLY A 44 2.14 21.30 -12.91
N THR A 45 2.40 20.09 -12.42
CA THR A 45 3.21 19.88 -11.21
C THR A 45 4.67 19.53 -11.54
N PRO A 46 5.62 19.69 -10.60
CA PRO A 46 7.04 19.34 -10.84
C PRO A 46 7.29 17.90 -11.27
N LEU A 47 6.38 16.97 -10.96
CA LEU A 47 6.45 15.56 -11.35
C LEU A 47 5.43 15.18 -12.43
N GLY A 48 4.79 16.16 -13.06
CA GLY A 48 3.71 15.97 -14.03
C GLY A 48 4.13 15.19 -15.29
N ASP A 49 5.37 15.38 -15.72
CA ASP A 49 5.94 14.73 -16.91
C ASP A 49 6.62 13.38 -16.59
N ARG A 50 6.66 12.98 -15.32
CA ARG A 50 7.30 11.72 -14.92
C ARG A 50 6.39 10.54 -15.25
N PRO A 51 6.92 9.45 -15.85
CA PRO A 51 6.11 8.25 -16.05
C PRO A 51 5.72 7.64 -14.69
N PRO A 52 4.48 7.14 -14.54
CA PRO A 52 4.10 6.39 -13.35
C PRO A 52 4.91 5.10 -13.25
N PRO A 53 5.15 4.57 -12.04
CA PRO A 53 5.83 3.28 -11.87
C PRO A 53 5.04 2.15 -12.53
N GLY A 54 5.76 1.19 -13.10
CA GLY A 54 5.16 0.00 -13.70
C GLY A 54 4.66 -1.00 -12.65
N PRO A 55 3.75 -1.94 -13.05
CA PRO A 55 3.20 -2.93 -12.11
C PRO A 55 4.27 -3.75 -11.39
N ALA A 56 5.33 -4.13 -12.11
CA ALA A 56 6.43 -4.92 -11.53
C ALA A 56 7.19 -4.15 -10.44
N ASP A 57 7.42 -2.84 -10.65
CA ASP A 57 8.12 -2.00 -9.67
C ASP A 57 7.25 -1.76 -8.43
N CYS A 58 5.95 -1.55 -8.64
CA CYS A 58 4.97 -1.44 -7.55
C CYS A 58 4.95 -2.71 -6.69
N LEU A 59 4.90 -3.89 -7.32
CA LEU A 59 4.88 -5.17 -6.61
C LEU A 59 6.21 -5.46 -5.88
N ARG A 60 7.37 -5.10 -6.49
CA ARG A 60 8.68 -5.22 -5.83
C ARG A 60 8.75 -4.34 -4.59
N ALA A 61 8.26 -3.09 -4.68
CA ALA A 61 8.21 -2.19 -3.53
C ALA A 61 7.34 -2.75 -2.41
N LEU A 62 6.11 -3.20 -2.71
CA LEU A 62 5.23 -3.82 -1.72
C LEU A 62 5.88 -5.05 -1.06
N ALA A 63 6.52 -5.92 -1.83
CA ALA A 63 7.22 -7.09 -1.33
C ALA A 63 8.41 -6.71 -0.43
N LEU A 64 9.21 -5.71 -0.83
CA LEU A 64 10.32 -5.19 -0.03
C LEU A 64 9.82 -4.69 1.34
N PHE A 65 8.79 -3.83 1.35
CA PHE A 65 8.23 -3.31 2.60
C PHE A 65 7.63 -4.42 3.48
N ARG A 66 6.96 -5.41 2.90
CA ARG A 66 6.43 -6.55 3.65
C ARG A 66 7.55 -7.40 4.28
N LEU A 67 8.58 -7.74 3.51
CA LEU A 67 9.68 -8.57 3.99
C LEU A 67 10.51 -7.87 5.07
N THR A 68 10.69 -6.55 4.94
CA THR A 68 11.44 -5.75 5.91
C THR A 68 10.60 -5.41 7.15
N ASN A 69 9.27 -5.22 6.98
CA ASN A 69 8.34 -4.82 8.04
C ASN A 69 7.23 -5.87 8.22
N PRO A 70 7.55 -7.09 8.68
CA PRO A 70 6.59 -8.19 8.69
C PRO A 70 5.41 -8.00 9.62
N ARG A 71 5.52 -7.13 10.62
CA ARG A 71 4.48 -6.85 11.61
C ARG A 71 3.61 -5.65 11.26
N ALA A 72 4.08 -4.76 10.38
CA ALA A 72 3.35 -3.56 10.00
C ALA A 72 2.12 -3.87 9.15
N GLU A 73 1.11 -3.04 9.26
CA GLU A 73 0.01 -3.02 8.30
C GLU A 73 0.49 -2.35 7.01
N ILE A 74 0.79 -3.14 5.98
CA ILE A 74 1.17 -2.62 4.65
C ILE A 74 -0.09 -2.29 3.88
N ARG A 75 -0.27 -1.02 3.54
CA ARG A 75 -1.44 -0.53 2.80
C ARG A 75 -1.07 -0.24 1.35
N ALA A 76 -1.65 -0.94 0.39
CA ALA A 76 -1.60 -0.52 -1.00
C ALA A 76 -2.58 0.64 -1.17
N ALA A 77 -2.04 1.85 -1.33
CA ALA A 77 -2.77 3.11 -1.17
C ALA A 77 -2.96 3.85 -2.51
N GLY A 78 -2.84 5.17 -2.51
CA GLY A 78 -3.12 6.01 -3.68
C GLY A 78 -2.30 5.63 -4.92
N GLY A 79 -2.94 5.71 -6.10
CA GLY A 79 -2.31 5.39 -7.39
C GLY A 79 -2.27 3.91 -7.75
N ARG A 80 -2.65 2.99 -6.84
CA ARG A 80 -2.53 1.54 -7.07
C ARG A 80 -3.34 1.06 -8.28
N GLU A 81 -4.56 1.57 -8.47
CA GLU A 81 -5.44 1.16 -9.58
C GLU A 81 -4.79 1.44 -10.93
N ARG A 82 -4.18 2.61 -11.07
CA ARG A 82 -3.51 3.03 -12.30
C ARG A 82 -2.20 2.30 -12.52
N CYS A 83 -1.38 2.17 -11.47
CA CYS A 83 -0.04 1.63 -11.59
C CYS A 83 -0.01 0.10 -11.65
N LEU A 84 -0.89 -0.57 -10.92
CA LEU A 84 -0.99 -2.03 -10.92
C LEU A 84 -1.93 -2.57 -12.02
N GLY A 85 -3.00 -1.83 -12.38
CA GLY A 85 -3.97 -2.28 -13.37
C GLY A 85 -4.47 -3.70 -13.09
N ALA A 86 -4.34 -4.61 -14.05
CA ALA A 86 -4.75 -6.01 -13.91
C ALA A 86 -3.91 -6.80 -12.88
N ALA A 87 -2.75 -6.28 -12.47
CA ALA A 87 -1.91 -6.91 -11.45
C ALA A 87 -2.32 -6.57 -9.99
N GLN A 88 -3.37 -5.76 -9.79
CA GLN A 88 -3.84 -5.40 -8.44
C GLN A 88 -4.04 -6.60 -7.50
N PRO A 89 -4.62 -7.74 -7.96
CA PRO A 89 -4.79 -8.91 -7.10
C PRO A 89 -3.49 -9.39 -6.46
N LEU A 90 -2.36 -9.29 -7.17
CA LEU A 90 -1.06 -9.73 -6.67
C LEU A 90 -0.55 -8.89 -5.49
N ALA A 91 -1.02 -7.64 -5.37
CA ALA A 91 -0.64 -6.78 -4.25
C ALA A 91 -1.09 -7.36 -2.89
N LEU A 92 -2.18 -8.14 -2.83
CA LEU A 92 -2.72 -8.73 -1.61
C LEU A 92 -1.82 -9.81 -0.99
N PHE A 93 -0.85 -10.33 -1.74
CA PHE A 93 0.16 -11.25 -1.19
C PHE A 93 1.28 -10.54 -0.40
N ALA A 94 1.38 -9.21 -0.54
CA ALA A 94 2.34 -8.40 0.19
C ALA A 94 1.66 -7.38 1.11
N ALA A 95 0.59 -6.74 0.64
CA ALA A 95 -0.21 -5.78 1.39
C ALA A 95 -1.39 -6.48 2.08
N ASN A 96 -1.66 -6.12 3.31
CA ASN A 96 -2.82 -6.61 4.09
C ASN A 96 -3.87 -5.53 4.34
N SER A 97 -3.79 -4.42 3.61
CA SER A 97 -4.78 -3.34 3.63
C SER A 97 -4.83 -2.64 2.28
N LEU A 98 -6.01 -2.17 1.89
CA LEU A 98 -6.24 -1.41 0.67
C LEU A 98 -6.95 -0.10 0.97
N PHE A 99 -6.57 0.98 0.29
CA PHE A 99 -7.42 2.16 0.19
C PHE A 99 -8.47 1.93 -0.91
N VAL A 100 -9.71 2.28 -0.62
CA VAL A 100 -10.86 2.15 -1.55
C VAL A 100 -11.57 3.49 -1.69
N GLU A 101 -12.39 3.64 -2.75
CA GLU A 101 -13.20 4.84 -3.04
C GLU A 101 -12.41 6.10 -3.40
N GLY A 102 -11.11 5.95 -3.60
CA GLY A 102 -10.23 7.05 -4.00
C GLY A 102 -9.46 7.67 -2.87
N TYR A 103 -8.58 8.59 -3.24
CA TYR A 103 -7.75 9.34 -2.30
C TYR A 103 -7.68 10.80 -2.74
N LEU A 104 -8.13 11.70 -1.86
CA LEU A 104 -8.24 13.14 -2.13
C LEU A 104 -9.04 13.42 -3.42
N THR A 105 -8.37 13.90 -4.47
CA THR A 105 -8.96 14.29 -5.77
C THR A 105 -8.95 13.17 -6.81
N THR A 106 -8.36 12.01 -6.49
CA THR A 106 -8.21 10.89 -7.44
C THR A 106 -9.26 9.82 -7.16
N PRO A 107 -10.16 9.52 -8.13
CA PRO A 107 -11.10 8.43 -7.99
C PRO A 107 -10.39 7.08 -7.86
N GLY A 108 -10.91 6.21 -7.00
CA GLY A 108 -10.38 4.88 -6.77
C GLY A 108 -11.37 3.77 -7.07
N GLN A 109 -10.96 2.55 -6.82
CA GLN A 109 -11.81 1.38 -6.96
C GLN A 109 -12.94 1.43 -5.94
N ARG A 110 -14.16 1.13 -6.38
CA ARG A 110 -15.33 1.01 -5.49
C ARG A 110 -15.11 -0.09 -4.46
N ARG A 111 -15.67 0.11 -3.28
CA ARG A 111 -15.54 -0.83 -2.16
C ARG A 111 -16.05 -2.24 -2.52
N ASP A 112 -17.20 -2.33 -3.18
CA ASP A 112 -17.79 -3.61 -3.60
C ASP A 112 -16.84 -4.40 -4.55
N ALA A 113 -16.25 -3.75 -5.54
CA ALA A 113 -15.30 -4.36 -6.45
C ALA A 113 -13.98 -4.76 -5.76
N ALA A 114 -13.54 -4.01 -4.75
CA ALA A 114 -12.37 -4.37 -3.96
C ALA A 114 -12.64 -5.61 -3.08
N VAL A 115 -13.81 -5.68 -2.43
CA VAL A 115 -14.22 -6.85 -1.64
C VAL A 115 -14.35 -8.09 -2.52
N GLU A 116 -14.98 -7.98 -3.70
CA GLU A 116 -15.07 -9.10 -4.65
C GLU A 116 -13.69 -9.60 -5.10
N MET A 117 -12.73 -8.70 -5.31
CA MET A 117 -11.35 -9.07 -5.63
C MET A 117 -10.68 -9.83 -4.48
N ILE A 118 -10.87 -9.38 -3.23
CA ILE A 118 -10.34 -10.00 -2.02
C ILE A 118 -10.89 -11.42 -1.87
N ASP A 119 -12.22 -11.57 -1.97
CA ASP A 119 -12.93 -12.85 -1.83
C ASP A 119 -12.50 -13.87 -2.88
N ARG A 120 -12.36 -13.43 -4.16
CA ARG A 120 -11.91 -14.30 -5.27
C ARG A 120 -10.52 -14.86 -5.08
N LEU A 121 -9.67 -14.19 -4.29
CA LEU A 121 -8.33 -14.66 -3.95
C LEU A 121 -8.28 -15.54 -2.69
N GLY A 122 -9.44 -15.76 -2.04
CA GLY A 122 -9.53 -16.53 -0.81
C GLY A 122 -9.07 -15.77 0.44
N PHE A 123 -9.00 -14.45 0.37
CA PHE A 123 -8.77 -13.60 1.53
C PHE A 123 -10.08 -13.13 2.14
N GLU A 124 -10.06 -12.76 3.42
CA GLU A 124 -11.21 -12.24 4.15
C GLU A 124 -10.93 -10.80 4.60
N VAL A 125 -11.99 -9.96 4.56
CA VAL A 125 -11.91 -8.61 5.11
C VAL A 125 -12.05 -8.68 6.62
N GLU A 126 -11.03 -8.21 7.34
CA GLU A 126 -11.09 -8.08 8.80
C GLU A 126 -12.11 -7.03 9.21
N THR A 127 -13.01 -7.40 10.10
CA THR A 127 -13.98 -6.47 10.69
C THR A 127 -13.52 -5.96 12.05
N ALA A 128 -13.94 -4.75 12.43
CA ALA A 128 -13.60 -4.15 13.72
C ALA A 128 -14.01 -5.04 14.93
N ALA A 129 -15.04 -5.87 14.78
CA ALA A 129 -15.46 -6.83 15.79
C ALA A 129 -14.42 -7.96 15.98
N ALA A 130 -13.86 -8.47 14.89
CA ALA A 130 -12.82 -9.52 14.93
C ALA A 130 -11.47 -8.98 15.48
N GLU A 131 -11.18 -7.71 15.24
CA GLU A 131 -9.99 -7.05 15.81
C GLU A 131 -10.12 -6.86 17.33
N MET A 132 -11.32 -6.52 17.81
CA MET A 132 -11.57 -6.33 19.24
C MET A 132 -11.47 -7.67 20.01
N ASP A 133 -11.93 -8.76 19.43
CA ASP A 133 -11.87 -10.10 20.05
C ASP A 133 -10.41 -10.59 20.18
N ARG A 134 -9.55 -10.32 19.23
CA ARG A 134 -8.11 -10.63 19.32
C ARG A 134 -7.35 -9.83 20.38
N ARG A 135 -7.74 -8.59 20.65
CA ARG A 135 -7.13 -7.74 21.68
C ARG A 135 -7.54 -8.14 23.11
N VAL A 136 -8.64 -8.86 23.27
CA VAL A 136 -9.16 -9.33 24.56
C VAL A 136 -8.54 -10.68 24.97
N GLN A 137 -7.91 -11.41 24.04
CA GLN A 137 -7.31 -12.73 24.28
C GLN A 137 -5.80 -12.70 24.62
N VAL A 138 -5.21 -11.52 24.92
CA VAL A 138 -3.81 -11.36 25.32
C VAL A 138 -3.69 -11.00 26.80
#